data_78b76e28ffba6ae43c44b71cc69b7061
#
_entry.id   78b76e28ffba6ae43c44b71cc69b7061
#
_cell.length_a   1.000
_cell.length_b   1.000
_cell.length_c   1.000
_cell.angle_alpha   90.00
_cell.angle_beta   90.00
_cell.angle_gamma   90.00
#
_symmetry.space_group_name_H-M   'P 1'
#
loop_
_entity.id
_entity.type
_entity.pdbx_description
1 polymer ?
#
loop_
_entity_poly.entity_id
_entity_poly.type
_entity_poly.pdbx_seq_one_letter_code
_entity_poly.pdbx_strand_id
1 'polypeptide(L)'
;MACPMVSGIAALGLSYAKQLGKTFTREEFTSLLLSSVNDIDSKLALGYKDMLVNNALASMPLSAYQYNMGTGSIDAWKFMMNIEGTPCLSVKMGAERSYNLDRFFGSGSEYLTYGEVEMDRESMAALGITRKPTIQNGRLVINPCKVGSAKIKITAIAGGNNVAGNVQGDMTGNGDIVTIPNSNGGIGGMYITREISLISRGVASENGGWL
;
A
#
# COMPACT_ATOMS: atom_id res chain seq x y z
N MET A 1 -20.29 0.24 -17.73
CA MET A 1 -19.80 -1.11 -17.29
C MET A 1 -19.08 -1.12 -15.93
N ALA A 2 -18.93 0.00 -15.21
CA ALA A 2 -18.27 0.03 -13.90
C ALA A 2 -19.07 -0.67 -12.79
N CYS A 3 -20.39 -0.51 -12.77
CA CYS A 3 -21.25 -1.06 -11.72
C CYS A 3 -21.14 -2.60 -11.57
N PRO A 4 -21.24 -3.42 -12.64
CA PRO A 4 -21.06 -4.88 -12.50
C PRO A 4 -19.65 -5.27 -12.07
N MET A 5 -18.61 -4.51 -12.40
CA MET A 5 -17.26 -4.76 -11.91
C MET A 5 -17.16 -4.56 -10.39
N VAL A 6 -17.67 -3.45 -9.89
CA VAL A 6 -17.70 -3.16 -8.44
C VAL A 6 -18.53 -4.22 -7.70
N SER A 7 -19.68 -4.60 -8.23
CA SER A 7 -20.51 -5.65 -7.63
C SER A 7 -19.81 -7.01 -7.60
N GLY A 8 -19.08 -7.35 -8.67
CA GLY A 8 -18.30 -8.59 -8.73
C GLY A 8 -17.17 -8.60 -7.70
N ILE A 9 -16.46 -7.48 -7.55
CA ILE A 9 -15.38 -7.33 -6.55
C ILE A 9 -15.96 -7.37 -5.13
N ALA A 10 -17.12 -6.75 -4.89
CA ALA A 10 -17.79 -6.82 -3.60
C ALA A 10 -18.21 -8.25 -3.25
N ALA A 11 -18.79 -8.99 -4.21
CA ALA A 11 -19.13 -10.40 -4.02
C ALA A 11 -17.91 -11.28 -3.72
N LEU A 12 -16.81 -11.06 -4.43
CA LEU A 12 -15.52 -11.73 -4.17
C LEU A 12 -15.03 -11.42 -2.76
N GLY A 13 -15.10 -10.16 -2.33
CA GLY A 13 -14.69 -9.75 -0.99
C GLY A 13 -15.53 -10.37 0.12
N LEU A 14 -16.84 -10.46 -0.06
CA LEU A 14 -17.71 -11.15 0.90
C LEU A 14 -17.39 -12.64 1.00
N SER A 15 -17.12 -13.29 -0.14
CA SER A 15 -16.72 -14.69 -0.17
C SER A 15 -15.39 -14.89 0.57
N TYR A 16 -14.42 -14.01 0.34
CA TYR A 16 -13.12 -14.05 0.99
C TYR A 16 -13.21 -13.78 2.50
N ALA A 17 -13.99 -12.79 2.91
CA ALA A 17 -14.25 -12.51 4.32
C ALA A 17 -14.84 -13.74 5.03
N LYS A 18 -15.81 -14.40 4.40
CA LYS A 18 -16.42 -15.63 4.92
C LYS A 18 -15.38 -16.77 5.06
N GLN A 19 -14.48 -16.91 4.11
CA GLN A 19 -13.39 -17.90 4.16
C GLN A 19 -12.42 -17.64 5.31
N LEU A 20 -12.16 -16.36 5.63
CA LEU A 20 -11.34 -15.94 6.76
C LEU A 20 -12.09 -15.94 8.10
N GLY A 21 -13.37 -16.31 8.13
CA GLY A 21 -14.21 -16.24 9.33
C GLY A 21 -14.50 -14.82 9.82
N LYS A 22 -14.35 -13.81 8.95
CA LYS A 22 -14.58 -12.40 9.28
C LYS A 22 -16.00 -11.97 8.90
N THR A 23 -16.59 -11.15 9.76
CA THR A 23 -17.87 -10.51 9.51
C THR A 23 -17.70 -9.00 9.59
N PHE A 24 -18.35 -8.29 8.68
CA PHE A 24 -18.35 -6.83 8.62
C PHE A 24 -19.78 -6.32 8.65
N THR A 25 -20.02 -5.20 9.27
CA THR A 25 -21.23 -4.45 9.07
C THR A 25 -21.26 -3.92 7.63
N ARG A 26 -22.43 -3.51 7.17
CA ARG A 26 -22.60 -2.91 5.83
C ARG A 26 -21.71 -1.66 5.69
N GLU A 27 -21.66 -0.83 6.71
CA GLU A 27 -20.89 0.41 6.75
C GLU A 27 -19.39 0.15 6.69
N GLU A 28 -18.88 -0.79 7.49
CA GLU A 28 -17.48 -1.21 7.47
C GLU A 28 -17.07 -1.76 6.12
N PHE A 29 -17.87 -2.68 5.57
CA PHE A 29 -17.58 -3.28 4.28
C PHE A 29 -17.58 -2.25 3.14
N THR A 30 -18.52 -1.30 3.15
CA THR A 30 -18.59 -0.20 2.19
C THR A 30 -17.37 0.71 2.33
N SER A 31 -16.96 1.03 3.56
CA SER A 31 -15.76 1.84 3.83
C SER A 31 -14.50 1.16 3.31
N LEU A 32 -14.34 -0.14 3.56
CA LEU A 32 -13.22 -0.94 3.03
C LEU A 32 -13.19 -0.91 1.50
N LEU A 33 -14.35 -1.09 0.85
CA LEU A 33 -14.47 -1.08 -0.60
C LEU A 33 -14.07 0.28 -1.18
N LEU A 34 -14.62 1.38 -0.63
CA LEU A 34 -14.38 2.74 -1.10
C LEU A 34 -12.94 3.23 -0.82
N SER A 35 -12.28 2.69 0.20
CA SER A 35 -10.87 3.00 0.50
C SER A 35 -9.88 2.16 -0.31
N SER A 36 -10.34 1.06 -0.92
CA SER A 36 -9.51 0.13 -1.70
C SER A 36 -9.41 0.56 -3.16
N VAL A 37 -9.01 1.79 -3.40
CA VAL A 37 -8.97 2.40 -4.73
C VAL A 37 -7.58 2.94 -5.05
N ASN A 38 -7.32 3.14 -6.34
CA ASN A 38 -6.17 3.86 -6.84
C ASN A 38 -6.59 5.27 -7.22
N ASP A 39 -5.77 6.27 -6.87
CA ASP A 39 -5.99 7.65 -7.25
C ASP A 39 -5.99 7.80 -8.77
N ILE A 40 -7.03 8.43 -9.29
CA ILE A 40 -7.18 8.79 -10.70
C ILE A 40 -7.12 10.31 -10.92
N ASP A 41 -7.32 11.12 -9.89
CA ASP A 41 -7.41 12.57 -10.00
C ASP A 41 -6.09 13.18 -10.49
N SER A 42 -4.96 12.68 -10.02
CA SER A 42 -3.65 13.09 -10.50
C SER A 42 -3.44 12.85 -12.00
N LYS A 43 -4.10 11.84 -12.57
CA LYS A 43 -4.04 11.52 -14.00
C LYS A 43 -5.01 12.40 -14.81
N LEU A 44 -6.09 12.84 -14.20
CA LEU A 44 -7.10 13.70 -14.83
C LEU A 44 -6.62 15.15 -14.93
N ALA A 45 -5.77 15.59 -14.02
CA ALA A 45 -5.34 16.99 -13.90
C ALA A 45 -4.73 17.56 -15.19
N LEU A 46 -3.96 16.77 -15.93
CA LEU A 46 -3.25 17.16 -17.16
C LEU A 46 -3.66 16.35 -18.38
N GLY A 47 -4.70 15.53 -18.27
CA GLY A 47 -5.13 14.64 -19.34
C GLY A 47 -6.07 15.33 -20.34
N TYR A 48 -5.99 14.87 -21.58
CA TYR A 48 -6.95 15.21 -22.64
C TYR A 48 -7.48 13.93 -23.25
N LYS A 49 -8.73 13.96 -23.69
CA LYS A 49 -9.35 12.86 -24.44
C LYS A 49 -9.85 13.39 -25.77
N ASP A 50 -9.33 12.85 -26.83
CA ASP A 50 -9.84 13.13 -28.17
C ASP A 50 -11.07 12.27 -28.43
N MET A 51 -12.13 12.88 -28.90
CA MET A 51 -13.39 12.25 -29.22
C MET A 51 -13.96 12.82 -30.54
N LEU A 52 -14.69 11.98 -31.27
CA LEU A 52 -15.43 12.43 -32.43
C LEU A 52 -16.77 13.01 -31.99
N VAL A 53 -16.95 14.28 -32.24
CA VAL A 53 -18.22 15.00 -32.02
C VAL A 53 -18.68 15.53 -33.36
N ASN A 54 -19.82 15.08 -33.85
CA ASN A 54 -20.38 15.51 -35.16
C ASN A 54 -19.38 15.32 -36.33
N ASN A 55 -18.69 14.20 -36.37
CA ASN A 55 -17.63 13.91 -37.35
C ASN A 55 -16.40 14.82 -37.33
N ALA A 56 -16.25 15.67 -36.32
CA ALA A 56 -15.04 16.46 -36.08
C ALA A 56 -14.32 15.97 -34.83
N LEU A 57 -12.99 15.93 -34.89
CA LEU A 57 -12.14 15.66 -33.71
C LEU A 57 -12.26 16.83 -32.74
N ALA A 58 -12.72 16.55 -31.53
CA ALA A 58 -12.74 17.50 -30.42
C ALA A 58 -11.87 16.97 -29.29
N SER A 59 -10.99 17.79 -28.76
CA SER A 59 -10.17 17.45 -27.59
C SER A 59 -10.83 17.99 -26.32
N MET A 60 -11.12 17.11 -25.39
CA MET A 60 -11.77 17.45 -24.13
C MET A 60 -10.76 17.37 -22.98
N PRO A 61 -10.55 18.44 -22.20
CA PRO A 61 -9.69 18.38 -21.03
C PRO A 61 -10.32 17.48 -19.95
N LEU A 62 -9.56 16.56 -19.41
CA LEU A 62 -10.01 15.65 -18.36
C LEU A 62 -10.03 16.33 -16.98
N SER A 63 -9.38 17.48 -16.82
CA SER A 63 -9.38 18.27 -15.57
C SER A 63 -10.78 18.65 -15.08
N ALA A 64 -11.77 18.77 -15.98
CA ALA A 64 -13.17 19.01 -15.61
C ALA A 64 -13.80 17.87 -14.80
N TYR A 65 -13.23 16.67 -14.87
CA TYR A 65 -13.67 15.48 -14.12
C TYR A 65 -12.87 15.25 -12.85
N GLN A 66 -11.80 15.99 -12.62
CA GLN A 66 -11.00 15.90 -11.41
C GLN A 66 -11.89 16.14 -10.17
N TYR A 67 -11.74 15.31 -9.15
CA TYR A 67 -12.56 15.28 -7.93
C TYR A 67 -14.05 14.96 -8.12
N ASN A 68 -14.48 14.68 -9.34
CA ASN A 68 -15.88 14.36 -9.67
C ASN A 68 -16.07 12.87 -10.04
N MET A 69 -15.02 12.06 -10.01
CA MET A 69 -15.05 10.64 -10.41
C MET A 69 -15.13 9.67 -9.23
N GLY A 70 -15.63 10.14 -8.08
CA GLY A 70 -15.74 9.33 -6.86
C GLY A 70 -14.40 9.17 -6.16
N THR A 71 -14.22 8.06 -5.41
CA THR A 71 -13.01 7.83 -4.58
C THR A 71 -11.81 7.32 -5.40
N GLY A 72 -12.00 6.94 -6.65
CA GLY A 72 -10.94 6.44 -7.50
C GLY A 72 -11.28 5.15 -8.26
N SER A 73 -10.28 4.56 -8.90
CA SER A 73 -10.41 3.28 -9.60
C SER A 73 -10.28 2.12 -8.63
N ILE A 74 -11.31 1.26 -8.56
CA ILE A 74 -11.31 0.12 -7.63
C ILE A 74 -10.15 -0.83 -7.90
N ASP A 75 -9.56 -1.35 -6.82
CA ASP A 75 -8.47 -2.32 -6.83
C ASP A 75 -8.88 -3.56 -6.02
N ALA A 76 -9.19 -4.64 -6.72
CA ALA A 76 -9.65 -5.88 -6.11
C ALA A 76 -8.62 -6.48 -5.14
N TRP A 77 -7.32 -6.44 -5.50
CA TRP A 77 -6.28 -6.95 -4.63
C TRP A 77 -6.16 -6.13 -3.34
N LYS A 78 -6.14 -4.81 -3.47
CA LYS A 78 -6.12 -3.89 -2.32
C LYS A 78 -7.31 -4.14 -1.39
N PHE A 79 -8.48 -4.43 -1.99
CA PHE A 79 -9.68 -4.74 -1.24
C PHE A 79 -9.55 -6.06 -0.46
N MET A 80 -9.07 -7.13 -1.10
CA MET A 80 -8.83 -8.41 -0.41
C MET A 80 -7.85 -8.24 0.75
N MET A 81 -6.75 -7.50 0.55
CA MET A 81 -5.78 -7.25 1.60
C MET A 81 -6.34 -6.42 2.75
N ASN A 82 -7.21 -5.44 2.45
CA ASN A 82 -7.89 -4.68 3.48
C ASN A 82 -8.88 -5.54 4.29
N ILE A 83 -9.55 -6.51 3.65
CA ILE A 83 -10.38 -7.51 4.33
C ILE A 83 -9.51 -8.41 5.22
N GLU A 84 -8.36 -8.83 4.75
CA GLU A 84 -7.39 -9.61 5.53
C GLU A 84 -6.85 -8.82 6.73
N GLY A 85 -6.83 -7.50 6.63
CA GLY A 85 -6.28 -6.59 7.62
C GLY A 85 -4.81 -6.24 7.38
N THR A 86 -4.25 -6.65 6.26
CA THR A 86 -2.88 -6.34 5.87
C THR A 86 -2.86 -5.09 4.98
N PRO A 87 -2.23 -3.99 5.40
CA PRO A 87 -2.15 -2.79 4.59
C PRO A 87 -1.33 -3.01 3.32
N CYS A 88 -1.76 -2.40 2.23
CA CYS A 88 -1.14 -2.56 0.91
C CYS A 88 -0.40 -1.32 0.44
N LEU A 89 0.75 -1.54 -0.20
CA LEU A 89 1.53 -0.53 -0.91
C LEU A 89 1.72 -0.96 -2.37
N SER A 90 1.18 -0.16 -3.29
CA SER A 90 1.44 -0.33 -4.71
C SER A 90 2.80 0.26 -5.07
N VAL A 91 3.68 -0.54 -5.65
CA VAL A 91 5.02 -0.16 -6.10
C VAL A 91 5.10 -0.25 -7.62
N LYS A 92 5.80 0.69 -8.25
CA LYS A 92 5.99 0.68 -9.70
C LYS A 92 7.22 -0.14 -10.07
N MET A 93 7.05 -1.01 -11.07
CA MET A 93 8.12 -1.83 -11.62
C MET A 93 9.11 -1.00 -12.45
N GLY A 94 10.34 -1.46 -12.54
CA GLY A 94 11.33 -1.05 -13.54
C GLY A 94 12.33 0.02 -13.12
N ALA A 95 12.16 0.65 -11.96
CA ALA A 95 13.14 1.60 -11.43
C ALA A 95 13.11 1.62 -9.91
N GLU A 96 14.24 1.95 -9.29
CA GLU A 96 14.30 2.21 -7.86
C GLU A 96 13.47 3.45 -7.53
N ARG A 97 12.57 3.32 -6.58
CA ARG A 97 11.69 4.39 -6.13
C ARG A 97 11.52 4.39 -4.63
N SER A 98 11.24 5.57 -4.09
CA SER A 98 10.95 5.75 -2.67
C SER A 98 9.47 5.98 -2.42
N TYR A 99 8.93 5.32 -1.39
CA TYR A 99 7.53 5.40 -0.99
C TYR A 99 7.41 5.87 0.44
N ASN A 100 6.51 6.83 0.70
CA ASN A 100 6.28 7.35 2.04
C ASN A 100 5.62 6.29 2.93
N LEU A 101 6.06 6.21 4.19
CA LEU A 101 5.56 5.28 5.19
C LEU A 101 4.56 5.90 6.17
N ASP A 102 4.20 7.18 6.03
CA ASP A 102 3.23 7.88 6.90
C ASP A 102 1.90 7.13 7.02
N ARG A 103 1.48 6.52 5.92
CA ARG A 103 0.24 5.75 5.88
C ARG A 103 0.25 4.55 6.84
N PHE A 104 1.43 4.02 7.15
CA PHE A 104 1.62 2.80 7.95
C PHE A 104 2.03 3.11 9.38
N PHE A 105 2.77 4.20 9.58
CA PHE A 105 3.35 4.58 10.87
C PHE A 105 2.88 5.94 11.40
N GLY A 106 2.01 6.63 10.66
CA GLY A 106 1.49 7.94 11.03
C GLY A 106 2.31 9.11 10.49
N SER A 107 1.73 10.31 10.60
CA SER A 107 2.42 11.56 10.25
C SER A 107 3.64 11.72 11.14
N GLY A 108 4.80 11.96 10.57
CA GLY A 108 6.08 12.00 11.29
C GLY A 108 6.86 10.69 11.23
N SER A 109 6.47 9.77 10.33
CA SER A 109 7.23 8.54 10.07
C SER A 109 8.69 8.82 9.74
N GLU A 110 9.01 9.97 9.19
CA GLU A 110 10.37 10.42 8.87
C GLU A 110 11.26 10.62 10.11
N TYR A 111 10.66 10.85 11.29
CA TYR A 111 11.37 11.01 12.56
C TYR A 111 11.55 9.70 13.33
N LEU A 112 10.99 8.61 12.82
CA LEU A 112 11.16 7.28 13.41
C LEU A 112 12.48 6.67 12.96
N THR A 113 13.07 5.87 13.85
CA THR A 113 14.19 5.01 13.49
C THR A 113 13.64 3.66 13.02
N TYR A 114 14.14 3.14 11.92
CA TYR A 114 13.69 1.88 11.36
C TYR A 114 14.75 0.81 11.46
N GLY A 115 14.33 -0.41 11.76
CA GLY A 115 15.13 -1.61 11.60
C GLY A 115 15.29 -2.01 10.12
N GLU A 116 15.99 -3.11 9.89
CA GLU A 116 16.05 -3.68 8.54
C GLU A 116 14.67 -4.13 8.07
N VAL A 117 14.40 -3.93 6.78
CA VAL A 117 13.19 -4.48 6.16
C VAL A 117 13.30 -6.00 6.11
N GLU A 118 12.38 -6.69 6.77
CA GLU A 118 12.30 -8.14 6.70
C GLU A 118 11.53 -8.55 5.44
N MET A 119 12.19 -9.29 4.58
CA MET A 119 11.63 -9.85 3.35
C MET A 119 12.31 -11.17 3.04
N ASP A 120 11.53 -12.21 2.86
CA ASP A 120 12.04 -13.55 2.55
C ASP A 120 12.50 -13.65 1.08
N ARG A 121 13.25 -14.71 0.78
CA ARG A 121 13.79 -14.95 -0.56
C ARG A 121 12.71 -15.22 -1.61
N GLU A 122 11.63 -15.86 -1.22
CA GLU A 122 10.51 -16.16 -2.11
C GLU A 122 9.79 -14.86 -2.50
N SER A 123 9.50 -14.00 -1.54
CA SER A 123 8.94 -12.66 -1.75
C SER A 123 9.85 -11.79 -2.65
N MET A 124 11.16 -11.83 -2.43
CA MET A 124 12.11 -11.14 -3.30
C MET A 124 12.06 -11.68 -4.73
N ALA A 125 12.04 -13.00 -4.89
CA ALA A 125 11.96 -13.63 -6.20
C ALA A 125 10.63 -13.35 -6.93
N ALA A 126 9.51 -13.31 -6.19
CA ALA A 126 8.19 -12.99 -6.73
C ALA A 126 8.14 -11.58 -7.34
N LEU A 127 8.81 -10.62 -6.73
CA LEU A 127 8.92 -9.24 -7.25
C LEU A 127 10.14 -9.01 -8.14
N GLY A 128 11.00 -10.01 -8.32
CA GLY A 128 12.25 -9.88 -9.08
C GLY A 128 13.24 -8.90 -8.45
N ILE A 129 13.23 -8.80 -7.12
CA ILE A 129 14.10 -7.90 -6.36
C ILE A 129 15.43 -8.60 -6.14
N THR A 130 16.51 -8.00 -6.59
CA THR A 130 17.88 -8.52 -6.42
C THR A 130 18.58 -7.96 -5.19
N ARG A 131 18.18 -6.76 -4.76
CA ARG A 131 18.71 -6.07 -3.60
C ARG A 131 17.60 -5.83 -2.57
N LYS A 132 17.85 -6.23 -1.34
CA LYS A 132 16.90 -6.07 -0.22
C LYS A 132 16.43 -4.60 -0.11
N PRO A 133 15.12 -4.35 0.05
CA PRO A 133 14.62 -3.00 0.24
C PRO A 133 15.23 -2.34 1.48
N THR A 134 15.39 -1.03 1.44
CA THR A 134 15.94 -0.23 2.55
C THR A 134 14.99 0.90 2.91
N ILE A 135 15.15 1.46 4.10
CA ILE A 135 14.40 2.65 4.51
C ILE A 135 15.38 3.81 4.65
N GLN A 136 15.07 4.92 4.00
CA GLN A 136 15.86 6.15 4.05
C GLN A 136 14.91 7.32 4.31
N ASN A 137 15.18 8.07 5.37
CA ASN A 137 14.37 9.24 5.76
C ASN A 137 12.86 8.93 5.83
N GLY A 138 12.47 7.83 6.50
CA GLY A 138 11.07 7.42 6.62
C GLY A 138 10.41 6.96 5.30
N ARG A 139 11.19 6.69 4.27
CA ARG A 139 10.72 6.24 2.96
C ARG A 139 11.27 4.86 2.62
N LEU A 140 10.41 3.97 2.21
CA LEU A 140 10.80 2.66 1.69
C LEU A 140 11.40 2.82 0.29
N VAL A 141 12.64 2.40 0.12
CA VAL A 141 13.35 2.38 -1.18
C VAL A 141 13.35 0.95 -1.71
N ILE A 142 12.78 0.75 -2.88
CA ILE A 142 12.57 -0.58 -3.48
C ILE A 142 12.61 -0.50 -5.01
N ASN A 143 13.15 -1.55 -5.64
CA ASN A 143 13.21 -1.70 -7.09
C ASN A 143 12.64 -3.07 -7.54
N PRO A 144 11.31 -3.22 -7.69
CA PRO A 144 10.73 -4.43 -8.23
C PRO A 144 10.93 -4.49 -9.76
N CYS A 145 11.28 -5.68 -10.25
CA CYS A 145 11.51 -5.94 -11.68
C CYS A 145 10.46 -6.86 -12.31
N LYS A 146 9.54 -7.40 -11.50
CA LYS A 146 8.44 -8.27 -11.95
C LYS A 146 7.12 -7.78 -11.40
N VAL A 147 6.05 -8.00 -12.15
CA VAL A 147 4.68 -7.88 -11.66
C VAL A 147 4.42 -9.02 -10.69
N GLY A 148 3.86 -8.69 -9.53
CA GLY A 148 3.58 -9.68 -8.50
C GLY A 148 3.20 -9.03 -7.18
N SER A 149 3.06 -9.87 -6.17
CA SER A 149 2.81 -9.44 -4.80
C SER A 149 3.74 -10.16 -3.84
N ALA A 150 4.09 -9.50 -2.76
CA ALA A 150 4.91 -10.05 -1.69
C ALA A 150 4.58 -9.35 -0.38
N LYS A 151 4.97 -9.94 0.72
CA LYS A 151 4.84 -9.33 2.05
C LYS A 151 6.20 -8.86 2.54
N ILE A 152 6.23 -7.70 3.19
CA ILE A 152 7.38 -7.20 3.93
C ILE A 152 6.95 -6.88 5.36
N LYS A 153 7.90 -6.99 6.26
CA LYS A 153 7.71 -6.60 7.65
C LYS A 153 8.69 -5.47 7.98
N ILE A 154 8.17 -4.40 8.54
CA ILE A 154 8.94 -3.21 8.91
C ILE A 154 8.71 -2.93 10.38
N THR A 155 9.80 -2.77 11.13
CA THR A 155 9.78 -2.36 12.53
C THR A 155 10.29 -0.93 12.65
N ALA A 156 9.48 -0.06 13.21
CA ALA A 156 9.85 1.31 13.57
C ALA A 156 10.04 1.44 15.08
N ILE A 157 10.96 2.32 15.46
CA ILE A 157 11.31 2.61 16.85
C ILE A 157 10.99 4.07 17.11
N ALA A 158 10.10 4.32 18.05
CA ALA A 158 9.73 5.66 18.49
C ALA A 158 10.34 5.93 19.89
N GLY A 159 11.08 7.03 20.01
CA GLY A 159 11.63 7.50 21.30
C GLY A 159 12.76 6.60 21.82
N GLY A 160 13.93 7.14 21.90
CA GLY A 160 15.09 6.50 22.53
C GLY A 160 16.38 6.94 21.86
N ASN A 161 17.12 7.81 22.54
CA ASN A 161 18.51 8.01 22.23
C ASN A 161 19.25 6.70 22.53
N ASN A 162 19.76 6.05 21.47
CA ASN A 162 20.66 4.91 21.53
C ASN A 162 20.08 3.61 22.10
N VAL A 163 19.30 2.88 21.32
CA VAL A 163 19.18 1.44 21.53
C VAL A 163 20.09 0.70 20.54
N ALA A 164 21.38 0.85 20.73
CA ALA A 164 22.34 -0.13 20.28
C ALA A 164 22.41 -1.22 21.37
N GLY A 165 21.68 -2.29 21.25
CA GLY A 165 21.75 -3.39 22.19
C GLY A 165 20.60 -4.35 22.02
N ASN A 166 20.90 -5.55 21.52
CA ASN A 166 20.11 -6.78 21.59
C ASN A 166 18.67 -6.65 22.07
N VAL A 167 17.78 -6.31 21.17
CA VAL A 167 16.34 -6.46 21.40
C VAL A 167 16.00 -7.93 21.14
N GLN A 168 16.15 -8.73 22.16
CA GLN A 168 15.65 -10.09 22.21
C GLN A 168 14.29 -10.06 22.87
N GLY A 169 13.30 -9.51 22.19
CA GLY A 169 11.89 -9.56 22.54
C GLY A 169 11.16 -10.36 21.47
N ASP A 170 10.33 -11.27 21.88
CA ASP A 170 9.43 -12.02 21.01
C ASP A 170 8.45 -11.04 20.33
N MET A 171 8.75 -10.63 19.10
CA MET A 171 7.91 -9.71 18.31
C MET A 171 6.90 -10.51 17.50
N THR A 172 6.00 -11.21 18.16
CA THR A 172 4.95 -12.04 17.54
C THR A 172 3.61 -11.30 17.39
N GLY A 173 3.59 -10.00 17.20
CA GLY A 173 2.35 -9.26 17.05
C GLY A 173 2.25 -8.54 15.70
N ASN A 174 1.20 -8.80 14.94
CA ASN A 174 0.84 -8.03 13.76
C ASN A 174 0.25 -6.69 14.21
N GLY A 175 1.11 -5.68 14.35
CA GLY A 175 0.71 -4.33 14.75
C GLY A 175 0.77 -4.02 16.25
N ASP A 176 1.38 -4.86 17.05
CA ASP A 176 1.53 -4.62 18.48
C ASP A 176 2.61 -3.56 18.76
N ILE A 177 2.29 -2.66 19.68
CA ILE A 177 3.23 -1.70 20.22
C ILE A 177 3.90 -2.37 21.42
N VAL A 178 5.20 -2.63 21.31
CA VAL A 178 5.99 -3.19 22.40
C VAL A 178 6.81 -2.07 23.05
N THR A 179 6.61 -1.86 24.33
CA THR A 179 7.41 -0.93 25.14
C THR A 179 8.53 -1.68 25.84
N ILE A 180 9.76 -1.19 25.70
CA ILE A 180 10.91 -1.76 26.40
C ILE A 180 11.32 -0.83 27.51
N PRO A 181 11.30 -1.29 28.79
CA PRO A 181 11.82 -0.51 29.89
C PRO A 181 13.34 -0.35 29.75
N ASN A 182 13.85 0.85 30.03
CA ASN A 182 15.28 1.07 30.17
C ASN A 182 15.80 0.59 31.52
N SER A 183 17.12 0.47 31.68
CA SER A 183 17.76 0.04 32.94
C SER A 183 17.45 0.91 34.15
N ASN A 184 16.84 2.08 33.97
CA ASN A 184 16.48 3.03 35.02
C ASN A 184 14.95 3.06 35.30
N GLY A 185 14.19 2.07 34.80
CA GLY A 185 12.75 1.95 35.04
C GLY A 185 11.88 2.88 34.20
N GLY A 186 12.44 3.62 33.25
CA GLY A 186 11.72 4.41 32.26
C GLY A 186 11.40 3.61 30.98
N ILE A 187 10.61 4.19 30.07
CA ILE A 187 10.35 3.61 28.76
C ILE A 187 11.54 3.90 27.85
N GLY A 188 12.32 2.86 27.50
CA GLY A 188 13.51 2.98 26.66
C GLY A 188 13.21 3.14 25.16
N GLY A 189 11.99 2.83 24.71
CA GLY A 189 11.53 2.98 23.35
C GLY A 189 10.21 2.25 23.12
N MET A 190 9.50 2.63 22.06
CA MET A 190 8.34 1.89 21.55
C MET A 190 8.68 1.31 20.19
N TYR A 191 8.39 0.02 20.02
CA TYR A 191 8.52 -0.67 18.75
C TYR A 191 7.14 -0.84 18.12
N ILE A 192 7.03 -0.45 16.87
CA ILE A 192 5.82 -0.62 16.07
C ILE A 192 6.19 -1.48 14.88
N THR A 193 5.67 -2.70 14.83
CA THR A 193 5.88 -3.58 13.69
C THR A 193 4.65 -3.58 12.80
N ARG A 194 4.86 -3.46 11.48
CA ARG A 194 3.80 -3.53 10.47
C ARG A 194 4.18 -4.52 9.39
N GLU A 195 3.25 -5.43 9.10
CA GLU A 195 3.30 -6.24 7.89
C GLU A 195 2.61 -5.47 6.77
N ILE A 196 3.25 -5.34 5.62
CA ILE A 196 2.78 -4.58 4.48
C ILE A 196 2.81 -5.47 3.24
N SER A 197 1.69 -5.59 2.56
CA SER A 197 1.62 -6.24 1.25
C SER A 197 2.10 -5.29 0.16
N LEU A 198 3.15 -5.68 -0.54
CA LEU A 198 3.64 -4.99 -1.73
C LEU A 198 2.95 -5.55 -2.96
N ILE A 199 2.49 -4.67 -3.83
CA ILE A 199 1.92 -5.01 -5.12
C ILE A 199 2.73 -4.29 -6.19
N SER A 200 3.53 -5.04 -6.94
CA SER A 200 4.26 -4.50 -8.08
C SER A 200 3.41 -4.56 -9.33
N ARG A 201 3.24 -3.43 -9.98
CA ARG A 201 2.49 -3.30 -11.22
C ARG A 201 3.38 -2.81 -12.34
N GLY A 202 3.13 -3.31 -13.56
CA GLY A 202 3.73 -2.79 -14.77
C GLY A 202 3.46 -1.30 -14.91
N VAL A 203 4.38 -0.59 -15.53
CA VAL A 203 4.12 0.77 -16.02
C VAL A 203 3.04 0.61 -17.07
N ALA A 204 1.87 1.22 -16.87
CA ALA A 204 0.89 1.33 -17.95
C ALA A 204 1.62 1.93 -19.15
N SER A 205 1.61 1.26 -20.29
CA SER A 205 2.22 1.82 -21.49
C SER A 205 1.59 3.17 -21.75
N GLU A 206 2.37 4.18 -22.06
CA GLU A 206 1.90 5.54 -22.37
C GLU A 206 0.86 5.55 -23.50
N ASN A 207 0.67 4.45 -24.19
CA ASN A 207 -0.26 4.25 -25.30
C ASN A 207 -1.62 3.64 -24.92
N GLY A 208 -2.03 3.72 -23.66
CA GLY A 208 -3.43 3.48 -23.26
C GLY A 208 -3.94 2.05 -23.46
N GLY A 209 -3.09 1.06 -23.45
CA GLY A 209 -3.50 -0.35 -23.44
C GLY A 209 -4.16 -0.69 -22.10
N TRP A 210 -5.48 -0.87 -22.13
CA TRP A 210 -6.24 -1.51 -21.07
C TRP A 210 -5.99 -3.02 -21.16
N LEU A 211 -5.23 -3.56 -20.25
CA LEU A 211 -5.24 -4.97 -19.86
C LEU A 211 -5.34 -5.05 -18.36
#